data_a211f20b86ea95a30a58dc9931eb3929
#
_entry.id   a211f20b86ea95a30a58dc9931eb3929
#
_cell.length_a   1.000
_cell.length_b   1.000
_cell.length_c   1.000
_cell.angle_alpha   90.00
_cell.angle_beta   90.00
_cell.angle_gamma   90.00
#
_symmetry.space_group_name_H-M   'P 1'
#
loop_
_entity.id
_entity.type
_entity.pdbx_description
1 polymer ?
#
loop_
_entity_poly.entity_id
_entity_poly.type
_entity_poly.pdbx_seq_one_letter_code
_entity_poly.pdbx_strand_id
1 'polypeptide(L)'
;EERQITTKEQMLDEMCSLMGGRAAEELFTGHISSGAMNDLERATKSAYGMIAYLGMSDKLPNICYYNNQEYSFQRPYSDTTARMIDEEVLKMVNEQYTRAKNILVEHKEGHNALAELLIQKEVIMAEDVEKIFGKRPWLSRSQEIMEDEQPKIDDKLKELPEVQAAIKAHEQAQKEDNSSESTENKDTDVQNDENSEKTNNK
;
A
#
# COMPACT_ATOMS: atom_id res chain seq x y z
N GLU A 1 3.07 6.22 -7.13
CA GLU A 1 3.61 5.84 -8.47
C GLU A 1 2.57 6.11 -9.54
N GLU A 2 2.89 6.98 -10.49
CA GLU A 2 2.08 7.14 -11.71
C GLU A 2 2.32 5.94 -12.62
N ARG A 3 1.40 4.98 -12.61
CA ARG A 3 1.37 3.90 -13.59
C ARG A 3 0.38 4.27 -14.70
N GLN A 4 0.87 4.35 -15.92
CA GLN A 4 0.02 4.63 -17.08
C GLN A 4 -0.79 3.40 -17.53
N ILE A 5 -0.34 2.20 -17.18
CA ILE A 5 -0.99 0.93 -17.54
C ILE A 5 -1.21 0.12 -16.28
N THR A 6 -2.46 -0.30 -16.06
CA THR A 6 -2.89 -1.12 -14.92
C THR A 6 -3.37 -2.47 -15.41
N THR A 7 -2.94 -3.56 -14.79
CA THR A 7 -3.39 -4.92 -15.14
C THR A 7 -4.77 -5.22 -14.56
N LYS A 8 -5.43 -6.27 -15.07
CA LYS A 8 -6.73 -6.76 -14.54
C LYS A 8 -6.63 -7.08 -13.05
N GLU A 9 -5.56 -7.77 -12.65
CA GLU A 9 -5.31 -8.16 -11.26
C GLU A 9 -5.18 -6.95 -10.34
N GLN A 10 -4.44 -5.93 -10.77
CA GLN A 10 -4.28 -4.69 -10.00
C GLN A 10 -5.60 -3.92 -9.82
N MET A 11 -6.44 -3.88 -10.86
CA MET A 11 -7.78 -3.27 -10.78
C MET A 11 -8.68 -4.05 -9.84
N LEU A 12 -8.61 -5.38 -9.83
CA LEU A 12 -9.35 -6.23 -8.89
C LEU A 12 -8.84 -6.06 -7.45
N ASP A 13 -7.55 -5.91 -7.24
CA ASP A 13 -6.96 -5.64 -5.92
C ASP A 13 -7.41 -4.28 -5.37
N GLU A 14 -7.43 -3.24 -6.22
CA GLU A 14 -7.96 -1.93 -5.84
C GLU A 14 -9.44 -2.02 -5.47
N MET A 15 -10.24 -2.73 -6.27
CA MET A 15 -11.67 -2.94 -5.99
C MET A 15 -11.88 -3.70 -4.67
N CYS A 16 -11.09 -4.73 -4.40
CA CYS A 16 -11.12 -5.47 -3.15
C CYS A 16 -10.77 -4.55 -1.95
N SER A 17 -9.78 -3.68 -2.10
CA SER A 17 -9.41 -2.69 -1.08
C SER A 17 -10.55 -1.70 -0.79
N LEU A 18 -11.25 -1.20 -1.82
CA LEU A 18 -12.42 -0.33 -1.66
C LEU A 18 -13.56 -1.01 -0.89
N MET A 19 -13.72 -2.33 -1.08
CA MET A 19 -14.74 -3.10 -0.36
C MET A 19 -14.37 -3.39 1.11
N GLY A 20 -13.13 -3.16 1.52
CA GLY A 20 -12.61 -3.51 2.85
C GLY A 20 -13.39 -2.86 3.99
N GLY A 21 -13.69 -1.56 3.91
CA GLY A 21 -14.47 -0.85 4.93
C GLY A 21 -15.87 -1.42 5.11
N ARG A 22 -16.59 -1.64 4.00
CA ARG A 22 -17.91 -2.25 4.00
C ARG A 22 -17.92 -3.67 4.55
N ALA A 23 -16.91 -4.48 4.18
CA ALA A 23 -16.76 -5.83 4.66
C ALA A 23 -16.44 -5.86 6.17
N ALA A 24 -15.61 -4.93 6.66
CA ALA A 24 -15.30 -4.80 8.07
C ALA A 24 -16.53 -4.40 8.90
N GLU A 25 -17.33 -3.43 8.44
CA GLU A 25 -18.59 -3.06 9.10
C GLU A 25 -19.48 -4.29 9.29
N GLU A 26 -19.74 -5.05 8.24
CA GLU A 26 -20.60 -6.25 8.31
C GLU A 26 -20.05 -7.31 9.26
N LEU A 27 -18.73 -7.60 9.19
CA LEU A 27 -18.10 -8.66 9.97
C LEU A 27 -17.97 -8.34 11.46
N PHE A 28 -17.62 -7.10 11.80
CA PHE A 28 -17.27 -6.73 13.17
C PHE A 28 -18.40 -6.03 13.93
N THR A 29 -19.30 -5.36 13.24
CA THR A 29 -20.44 -4.65 13.88
C THR A 29 -21.77 -5.32 13.60
N GLY A 30 -21.87 -6.20 12.60
CA GLY A 30 -23.12 -6.82 12.15
C GLY A 30 -24.06 -5.86 11.40
N HIS A 31 -23.63 -4.64 11.15
CA HIS A 31 -24.39 -3.59 10.48
C HIS A 31 -23.64 -3.03 9.30
N ILE A 32 -24.40 -2.53 8.34
CA ILE A 32 -23.85 -1.82 7.17
C ILE A 32 -24.38 -0.39 7.19
N SER A 33 -23.49 0.58 6.93
CA SER A 33 -23.84 2.00 6.96
C SER A 33 -23.78 2.66 5.58
N SER A 34 -24.18 3.91 5.51
CA SER A 34 -24.04 4.72 4.29
C SER A 34 -22.61 5.21 4.02
N GLY A 35 -21.67 4.98 4.94
CA GLY A 35 -20.29 5.46 4.84
C GLY A 35 -19.52 4.93 3.62
N ALA A 36 -19.86 3.74 3.15
CA ALA A 36 -19.22 3.12 1.99
C ALA A 36 -19.71 3.63 0.61
N MET A 37 -20.55 4.68 0.55
CA MET A 37 -21.15 5.15 -0.71
C MET A 37 -20.12 5.47 -1.78
N ASN A 38 -19.07 6.20 -1.44
CA ASN A 38 -18.03 6.59 -2.39
C ASN A 38 -17.24 5.38 -2.89
N ASP A 39 -16.90 4.46 -1.99
CA ASP A 39 -16.16 3.24 -2.34
C ASP A 39 -16.97 2.32 -3.25
N LEU A 40 -18.27 2.18 -2.99
CA LEU A 40 -19.19 1.45 -3.85
C LEU A 40 -19.32 2.09 -5.24
N GLU A 41 -19.40 3.42 -5.31
CA GLU A 41 -19.43 4.14 -6.58
C GLU A 41 -18.16 3.89 -7.39
N ARG A 42 -16.98 4.04 -6.78
CA ARG A 42 -15.68 3.82 -7.41
C ARG A 42 -15.53 2.38 -7.88
N ALA A 43 -15.86 1.41 -7.05
CA ALA A 43 -15.80 -0.01 -7.40
C ALA A 43 -16.73 -0.35 -8.55
N THR A 44 -17.97 0.16 -8.55
CA THR A 44 -18.93 -0.06 -9.63
C THR A 44 -18.47 0.56 -10.94
N LYS A 45 -17.94 1.79 -10.92
CA LYS A 45 -17.38 2.47 -12.09
C LYS A 45 -16.17 1.71 -12.64
N SER A 46 -15.29 1.21 -11.77
CA SER A 46 -14.13 0.41 -12.17
C SER A 46 -14.57 -0.89 -12.83
N ALA A 47 -15.49 -1.65 -12.21
CA ALA A 47 -16.02 -2.89 -12.78
C ALA A 47 -16.69 -2.66 -14.14
N TYR A 48 -17.50 -1.62 -14.25
CA TYR A 48 -18.14 -1.26 -15.52
C TYR A 48 -17.09 -0.91 -16.60
N GLY A 49 -16.07 -0.14 -16.23
CA GLY A 49 -14.94 0.19 -17.13
C GLY A 49 -14.19 -1.04 -17.60
N MET A 50 -13.89 -1.97 -16.69
CA MET A 50 -13.21 -3.22 -17.01
C MET A 50 -13.99 -4.08 -18.01
N ILE A 51 -15.31 -4.13 -17.85
CA ILE A 51 -16.18 -4.99 -18.68
C ILE A 51 -16.52 -4.30 -19.99
N ALA A 52 -17.05 -3.07 -19.93
CA ALA A 52 -17.61 -2.40 -21.09
C ALA A 52 -16.57 -1.68 -21.97
N TYR A 53 -15.46 -1.22 -21.37
CA TYR A 53 -14.47 -0.43 -22.13
C TYR A 53 -13.16 -1.16 -22.37
N LEU A 54 -12.71 -1.96 -21.40
CA LEU A 54 -11.42 -2.63 -21.48
C LEU A 54 -11.53 -4.09 -21.95
N GLY A 55 -12.76 -4.63 -22.10
CA GLY A 55 -12.98 -6.00 -22.58
C GLY A 55 -12.35 -7.08 -21.69
N MET A 56 -12.28 -6.83 -20.37
CA MET A 56 -11.63 -7.71 -19.38
C MET A 56 -12.60 -8.74 -18.78
N SER A 57 -13.77 -8.95 -19.37
CA SER A 57 -14.74 -9.98 -18.96
C SER A 57 -14.58 -11.23 -19.83
N ASP A 58 -14.81 -12.41 -19.23
CA ASP A 58 -14.78 -13.68 -19.94
C ASP A 58 -16.00 -13.86 -20.87
N LYS A 59 -17.15 -13.21 -20.53
CA LYS A 59 -18.35 -13.23 -21.36
C LYS A 59 -18.34 -12.21 -22.49
N LEU A 60 -17.60 -11.10 -22.32
CA LEU A 60 -17.48 -10.00 -23.27
C LEU A 60 -16.01 -9.67 -23.52
N PRO A 61 -15.20 -10.61 -24.02
CA PRO A 61 -13.76 -10.43 -24.17
C PRO A 61 -13.43 -9.55 -25.37
N ASN A 62 -12.41 -8.69 -25.23
CA ASN A 62 -11.80 -7.96 -26.32
C ASN A 62 -12.76 -7.02 -27.09
N ILE A 63 -13.83 -6.56 -26.43
CA ILE A 63 -14.79 -5.63 -27.02
C ILE A 63 -14.76 -4.34 -26.19
N CYS A 64 -14.79 -3.20 -26.90
CA CYS A 64 -14.91 -1.88 -26.29
C CYS A 64 -16.23 -1.22 -26.74
N TYR A 65 -17.10 -0.98 -25.78
CA TYR A 65 -18.38 -0.30 -25.99
C TYR A 65 -18.30 1.20 -25.67
N TYR A 66 -17.10 1.79 -25.78
CA TYR A 66 -16.93 3.22 -25.53
C TYR A 66 -17.66 4.04 -26.58
N ASN A 67 -18.57 4.93 -26.13
CA ASN A 67 -19.24 5.87 -27.02
C ASN A 67 -18.69 7.28 -26.80
N ASN A 68 -17.94 7.75 -27.80
CA ASN A 68 -17.31 9.09 -27.75
C ASN A 68 -18.30 10.24 -28.11
N GLN A 69 -19.58 9.93 -28.31
CA GLN A 69 -20.59 10.93 -28.64
C GLN A 69 -21.25 11.47 -27.37
N GLU A 70 -20.79 12.61 -26.89
CA GLU A 70 -21.34 13.33 -25.72
C GLU A 70 -22.84 13.60 -25.80
N TYR A 71 -23.46 13.46 -26.96
CA TYR A 71 -24.89 13.76 -27.24
C TYR A 71 -25.71 12.55 -27.68
N SER A 72 -25.15 11.33 -27.64
CA SER A 72 -25.92 10.15 -27.99
C SER A 72 -26.67 9.58 -26.79
N PHE A 73 -27.99 9.75 -26.77
CA PHE A 73 -28.88 9.12 -25.79
C PHE A 73 -29.04 7.60 -26.03
N GLN A 74 -28.42 7.05 -27.07
CA GLN A 74 -28.51 5.61 -27.38
C GLN A 74 -27.26 4.89 -26.94
N ARG A 75 -27.46 3.77 -26.24
CA ARG A 75 -26.36 2.86 -25.86
C ARG A 75 -25.79 2.22 -27.15
N PRO A 76 -24.44 2.04 -27.24
CA PRO A 76 -23.80 1.44 -28.42
C PRO A 76 -23.98 -0.09 -28.49
N TYR A 77 -24.88 -0.67 -27.72
CA TYR A 77 -25.10 -2.12 -27.63
C TYR A 77 -26.59 -2.42 -27.36
N SER A 78 -26.97 -3.69 -27.65
CA SER A 78 -28.35 -4.18 -27.47
C SER A 78 -28.73 -4.33 -26.00
N ASP A 79 -30.05 -4.45 -25.71
CA ASP A 79 -30.53 -4.72 -24.36
C ASP A 79 -30.03 -6.05 -23.81
N THR A 80 -29.80 -7.05 -24.65
CA THR A 80 -29.20 -8.32 -24.23
C THR A 80 -27.77 -8.11 -23.75
N THR A 81 -26.97 -7.35 -24.48
CA THR A 81 -25.61 -7.00 -24.05
C THR A 81 -25.60 -6.16 -22.79
N ALA A 82 -26.54 -5.22 -22.64
CA ALA A 82 -26.69 -4.44 -21.41
C ALA A 82 -26.89 -5.34 -20.18
N ARG A 83 -27.78 -6.33 -20.27
CA ARG A 83 -27.99 -7.30 -19.19
C ARG A 83 -26.74 -8.11 -18.86
N MET A 84 -26.00 -8.54 -19.89
CA MET A 84 -24.74 -9.26 -19.68
C MET A 84 -23.70 -8.39 -18.97
N ILE A 85 -23.61 -7.10 -19.32
CA ILE A 85 -22.72 -6.15 -18.62
C ILE A 85 -23.16 -6.00 -17.16
N ASP A 86 -24.44 -5.79 -16.90
CA ASP A 86 -24.97 -5.64 -15.54
C ASP A 86 -24.70 -6.90 -14.68
N GLU A 87 -24.90 -8.08 -15.23
CA GLU A 87 -24.62 -9.37 -14.56
C GLU A 87 -23.12 -9.52 -14.23
N GLU A 88 -22.25 -9.22 -15.19
CA GLU A 88 -20.80 -9.34 -15.00
C GLU A 88 -20.26 -8.29 -14.00
N VAL A 89 -20.80 -7.06 -14.02
CA VAL A 89 -20.47 -6.01 -13.03
C VAL A 89 -20.87 -6.47 -11.64
N LEU A 90 -22.10 -6.94 -11.46
CA LEU A 90 -22.60 -7.44 -10.17
C LEU A 90 -21.75 -8.60 -9.66
N LYS A 91 -21.44 -9.56 -10.54
CA LYS A 91 -20.60 -10.70 -10.23
C LYS A 91 -19.21 -10.26 -9.77
N MET A 92 -18.53 -9.40 -10.54
CA MET A 92 -17.17 -8.93 -10.25
C MET A 92 -17.11 -8.19 -8.91
N VAL A 93 -18.04 -7.27 -8.65
CA VAL A 93 -18.09 -6.54 -7.37
C VAL A 93 -18.32 -7.48 -6.19
N ASN A 94 -19.27 -8.44 -6.32
CA ASN A 94 -19.55 -9.41 -5.25
C ASN A 94 -18.38 -10.37 -5.00
N GLU A 95 -17.64 -10.77 -6.02
CA GLU A 95 -16.44 -11.59 -5.88
C GLU A 95 -15.37 -10.85 -5.08
N GLN A 96 -15.14 -9.55 -5.37
CA GLN A 96 -14.17 -8.75 -4.63
C GLN A 96 -14.63 -8.44 -3.20
N TYR A 97 -15.93 -8.24 -3.00
CA TYR A 97 -16.49 -8.10 -1.66
C TYR A 97 -16.30 -9.37 -0.81
N THR A 98 -16.57 -10.53 -1.40
CA THR A 98 -16.34 -11.83 -0.74
C THR A 98 -14.85 -12.04 -0.45
N ARG A 99 -13.97 -11.68 -1.38
CA ARG A 99 -12.53 -11.73 -1.18
C ARG A 99 -12.08 -10.84 -0.02
N ALA A 100 -12.58 -9.61 0.06
CA ALA A 100 -12.29 -8.69 1.18
C ALA A 100 -12.73 -9.28 2.53
N LYS A 101 -13.94 -9.88 2.59
CA LYS A 101 -14.41 -10.56 3.81
C LYS A 101 -13.51 -11.72 4.21
N ASN A 102 -13.08 -12.54 3.27
CA ASN A 102 -12.20 -13.68 3.55
C ASN A 102 -10.84 -13.21 4.10
N ILE A 103 -10.24 -12.17 3.53
CA ILE A 103 -8.98 -11.57 4.01
C ILE A 103 -9.15 -11.07 5.45
N LEU A 104 -10.25 -10.36 5.76
CA LEU A 104 -10.50 -9.85 7.10
C LEU A 104 -10.74 -10.96 8.12
N VAL A 105 -11.38 -12.05 7.73
CA VAL A 105 -11.59 -13.23 8.60
C VAL A 105 -10.27 -13.92 8.88
N GLU A 106 -9.44 -14.12 7.86
CA GLU A 106 -8.11 -14.75 7.97
C GLU A 106 -7.17 -13.94 8.87
N HIS A 107 -7.23 -12.61 8.78
CA HIS A 107 -6.35 -11.70 9.52
C HIS A 107 -7.06 -10.99 10.70
N LYS A 108 -8.11 -11.60 11.27
CA LYS A 108 -8.94 -10.98 12.30
C LYS A 108 -8.15 -10.51 13.52
N GLU A 109 -7.21 -11.31 14.00
CA GLU A 109 -6.38 -10.96 15.16
C GLU A 109 -5.46 -9.78 14.87
N GLY A 110 -4.85 -9.76 13.69
CA GLY A 110 -4.03 -8.65 13.24
C GLY A 110 -4.85 -7.35 13.07
N HIS A 111 -6.07 -7.47 12.54
CA HIS A 111 -7.00 -6.34 12.42
C HIS A 111 -7.32 -5.73 13.81
N ASN A 112 -7.63 -6.56 14.80
CA ASN A 112 -7.92 -6.09 16.16
C ASN A 112 -6.69 -5.42 16.80
N ALA A 113 -5.51 -6.05 16.69
CA ALA A 113 -4.26 -5.47 17.18
C ALA A 113 -3.94 -4.12 16.54
N LEU A 114 -4.20 -3.98 15.22
CA LEU A 114 -4.01 -2.72 14.50
C LEU A 114 -4.98 -1.64 14.99
N ALA A 115 -6.25 -2.00 15.25
CA ALA A 115 -7.26 -1.08 15.77
C ALA A 115 -6.90 -0.58 17.18
N GLU A 116 -6.47 -1.47 18.07
CA GLU A 116 -6.02 -1.13 19.42
C GLU A 116 -4.78 -0.21 19.38
N LEU A 117 -3.82 -0.53 18.52
CA LEU A 117 -2.63 0.30 18.32
C LEU A 117 -2.96 1.69 17.80
N LEU A 118 -3.92 1.80 16.87
CA LEU A 118 -4.39 3.08 16.34
C LEU A 118 -5.04 3.95 17.43
N ILE A 119 -5.83 3.36 18.31
CA ILE A 119 -6.43 4.07 19.46
C ILE A 119 -5.34 4.60 20.42
N GLN A 120 -4.26 3.85 20.62
CA GLN A 120 -3.17 4.23 21.53
C GLN A 120 -2.25 5.30 20.93
N LYS A 121 -1.91 5.17 19.64
CA LYS A 121 -0.88 6.01 18.99
C LYS A 121 -1.45 7.12 18.11
N GLU A 122 -2.75 7.05 17.74
CA GLU A 122 -3.43 7.94 16.79
C GLU A 122 -2.84 7.90 15.36
N VAL A 123 -1.59 7.51 15.19
CA VAL A 123 -0.88 7.37 13.90
C VAL A 123 -0.17 6.02 13.84
N ILE A 124 -0.35 5.30 12.73
CA ILE A 124 0.31 4.03 12.44
C ILE A 124 1.29 4.23 11.29
N MET A 125 2.52 3.74 11.47
CA MET A 125 3.58 3.74 10.47
C MET A 125 3.77 2.35 9.84
N ALA A 126 4.53 2.28 8.75
CA ALA A 126 4.79 1.01 8.04
C ALA A 126 5.40 -0.06 8.96
N GLU A 127 6.31 0.33 9.85
CA GLU A 127 6.96 -0.58 10.80
C GLU A 127 5.96 -1.19 11.80
N ASP A 128 4.91 -0.47 12.17
CA ASP A 128 3.86 -0.97 13.05
C ASP A 128 3.01 -2.03 12.35
N VAL A 129 2.70 -1.81 11.07
CA VAL A 129 1.99 -2.80 10.23
C VAL A 129 2.85 -4.05 10.04
N GLU A 130 4.15 -3.89 9.78
CA GLU A 130 5.07 -5.01 9.61
C GLU A 130 5.23 -5.84 10.89
N LYS A 131 5.18 -5.24 12.07
CA LYS A 131 5.23 -5.97 13.35
C LYS A 131 4.01 -6.87 13.55
N ILE A 132 2.84 -6.45 13.05
CA ILE A 132 1.57 -7.19 13.22
C ILE A 132 1.41 -8.25 12.13
N PHE A 133 1.65 -7.90 10.87
CA PHE A 133 1.36 -8.75 9.71
C PHE A 133 2.61 -9.39 9.08
N GLY A 134 3.80 -9.05 9.57
CA GLY A 134 5.07 -9.47 8.96
C GLY A 134 5.51 -8.56 7.81
N LYS A 135 6.73 -8.80 7.33
CA LYS A 135 7.26 -8.07 6.18
C LYS A 135 6.51 -8.45 4.90
N ARG A 136 6.39 -7.49 4.00
CA ARG A 136 5.80 -7.73 2.68
C ARG A 136 6.58 -8.83 1.95
N PRO A 137 5.90 -9.78 1.29
CA PRO A 137 6.55 -10.86 0.54
C PRO A 137 7.19 -10.38 -0.77
N TRP A 138 6.97 -9.13 -1.17
CA TRP A 138 7.55 -8.50 -2.36
C TRP A 138 8.09 -7.12 -2.03
N LEU A 139 9.11 -6.70 -2.77
CA LEU A 139 9.65 -5.35 -2.71
C LEU A 139 8.64 -4.35 -3.29
N SER A 140 8.58 -3.16 -2.71
CA SER A 140 7.83 -2.08 -3.35
C SER A 140 8.58 -1.64 -4.62
N ARG A 141 7.85 -1.09 -5.61
CA ARG A 141 8.48 -0.58 -6.84
C ARG A 141 9.57 0.46 -6.54
N SER A 142 9.37 1.28 -5.52
CA SER A 142 10.37 2.25 -5.08
C SER A 142 11.64 1.58 -4.54
N GLN A 143 11.50 0.48 -3.82
CA GLN A 143 12.65 -0.32 -3.36
C GLN A 143 13.34 -1.03 -4.52
N GLU A 144 12.59 -1.60 -5.47
CA GLU A 144 13.15 -2.18 -6.69
C GLU A 144 13.96 -1.14 -7.48
N ILE A 145 13.43 0.07 -7.67
CA ILE A 145 14.13 1.17 -8.36
C ILE A 145 15.39 1.58 -7.61
N MET A 146 15.33 1.71 -6.29
CA MET A 146 16.50 2.04 -5.46
C MET A 146 17.57 0.95 -5.52
N GLU A 147 17.17 -0.32 -5.59
CA GLU A 147 18.11 -1.45 -5.75
C GLU A 147 18.70 -1.50 -7.16
N ASP A 148 17.90 -1.18 -8.20
CA ASP A 148 18.37 -1.09 -9.59
C ASP A 148 19.24 0.16 -9.85
N GLU A 149 18.98 1.27 -9.15
CA GLU A 149 19.75 2.51 -9.23
C GLU A 149 21.02 2.49 -8.38
N GLN A 150 21.27 1.46 -7.57
CA GLN A 150 22.61 1.25 -7.04
C GLN A 150 23.54 1.08 -8.24
N PRO A 151 24.50 2.00 -8.43
CA PRO A 151 25.35 1.95 -9.60
C PRO A 151 26.03 0.59 -9.60
N LYS A 152 25.68 -0.24 -10.58
CA LYS A 152 26.46 -1.41 -10.97
C LYS A 152 27.77 -0.84 -11.50
N ILE A 153 28.65 -0.45 -10.57
CA ILE A 153 30.00 -0.01 -10.92
C ILE A 153 30.60 -1.25 -11.61
N ASP A 154 30.76 -1.12 -12.91
CA ASP A 154 31.38 -2.14 -13.74
C ASP A 154 32.66 -2.57 -13.01
N ASP A 155 32.88 -3.86 -12.82
CA ASP A 155 34.04 -4.36 -12.05
C ASP A 155 35.35 -3.81 -12.60
N LYS A 156 35.42 -3.47 -13.88
CA LYS A 156 36.52 -2.73 -14.50
C LYS A 156 36.70 -1.30 -13.98
N LEU A 157 35.62 -0.62 -13.59
CA LEU A 157 35.69 0.70 -13.00
C LEU A 157 36.19 0.64 -11.54
N LYS A 158 35.92 -0.44 -10.81
CA LYS A 158 36.45 -0.65 -9.46
C LYS A 158 37.95 -0.87 -9.42
N GLU A 159 38.56 -1.29 -10.53
CA GLU A 159 40.01 -1.50 -10.63
C GLU A 159 40.78 -0.18 -10.91
N LEU A 160 40.08 0.91 -11.27
CA LEU A 160 40.74 2.20 -11.51
C LEU A 160 41.26 2.78 -10.19
N PRO A 161 42.52 3.22 -10.13
CA PRO A 161 43.14 3.72 -8.90
C PRO A 161 42.41 4.93 -8.29
N GLU A 162 41.81 5.76 -9.14
CA GLU A 162 41.05 6.95 -8.72
C GLU A 162 39.72 6.56 -8.04
N VAL A 163 39.06 5.49 -8.51
CA VAL A 163 37.81 4.98 -7.93
C VAL A 163 38.09 4.28 -6.60
N GLN A 164 39.19 3.52 -6.51
CA GLN A 164 39.61 2.89 -5.25
C GLN A 164 39.99 3.92 -4.19
N ALA A 165 40.62 5.03 -4.58
CA ALA A 165 40.91 6.12 -3.69
C ALA A 165 39.65 6.81 -3.16
N ALA A 166 38.65 7.04 -4.03
CA ALA A 166 37.38 7.62 -3.65
C ALA A 166 36.56 6.69 -2.72
N ILE A 167 36.53 5.39 -2.98
CA ILE A 167 35.85 4.40 -2.11
C ILE A 167 36.51 4.37 -0.73
N LYS A 168 37.82 4.34 -0.64
CA LYS A 168 38.56 4.37 0.65
C LYS A 168 38.34 5.68 1.42
N ALA A 169 38.28 6.81 0.73
CA ALA A 169 38.00 8.09 1.35
C ALA A 169 36.56 8.14 1.93
N HIS A 170 35.59 7.59 1.21
CA HIS A 170 34.20 7.52 1.67
C HIS A 170 34.02 6.56 2.87
N GLU A 171 34.69 5.42 2.88
CA GLU A 171 34.69 4.48 4.00
C GLU A 171 35.38 5.05 5.25
N GLN A 172 36.40 5.89 5.08
CA GLN A 172 37.05 6.59 6.18
C GLN A 172 36.17 7.69 6.77
N ALA A 173 35.51 8.47 5.94
CA ALA A 173 34.55 9.51 6.39
C ALA A 173 33.37 8.90 7.18
N GLN A 174 32.82 7.76 6.75
CA GLN A 174 31.75 7.07 7.48
C GLN A 174 32.22 6.47 8.83
N LYS A 175 33.49 6.10 8.97
CA LYS A 175 34.04 5.65 10.24
C LYS A 175 34.30 6.76 11.22
N GLU A 176 34.65 7.95 10.75
CA GLU A 176 34.81 9.14 11.57
C GLU A 176 33.49 9.71 12.08
N ASP A 177 32.41 9.69 11.25
CA ASP A 177 31.06 10.07 11.68
C ASP A 177 30.49 9.12 12.75
N ASN A 178 30.64 7.83 12.58
CA ASN A 178 30.20 6.82 13.58
C ASN A 178 31.03 6.85 14.88
N SER A 179 32.26 7.40 14.86
CA SER A 179 33.08 7.54 16.06
C SER A 179 32.78 8.83 16.84
N SER A 180 32.25 9.87 16.19
CA SER A 180 31.82 11.11 16.83
C SER A 180 30.47 10.98 17.56
N GLU A 181 29.52 10.17 17.04
CA GLU A 181 28.26 9.88 17.74
C GLU A 181 28.43 9.02 19.00
N SER A 182 29.48 8.22 19.07
CA SER A 182 29.76 7.38 20.25
C SER A 182 30.44 8.09 21.39
N THR A 183 30.97 9.32 21.20
CA THR A 183 31.61 10.13 22.23
C THR A 183 30.66 11.15 22.86
N GLU A 184 29.64 11.64 22.18
CA GLU A 184 28.66 12.57 22.77
C GLU A 184 27.69 11.91 23.75
N ASN A 185 27.49 10.58 23.69
CA ASN A 185 26.62 9.86 24.63
C ASN A 185 27.29 9.42 25.94
N LYS A 186 28.57 9.75 26.17
CA LYS A 186 29.27 9.41 27.44
C LYS A 186 29.40 10.56 28.40
N ASP A 187 29.24 11.81 27.97
CA ASP A 187 29.41 12.98 28.82
C ASP A 187 28.08 13.48 29.43
N THR A 188 26.94 12.93 29.12
CA THR A 188 25.63 13.31 29.71
C THR A 188 25.21 12.49 30.92
N ASP A 189 25.87 11.37 31.23
CA ASP A 189 25.51 10.50 32.38
C ASP A 189 26.28 10.81 33.67
N VAL A 190 27.20 11.76 33.68
CA VAL A 190 28.03 12.08 34.88
C VAL A 190 27.56 13.33 35.65
N GLN A 191 26.57 14.08 35.15
CA GLN A 191 26.13 15.33 35.86
C GLN A 191 24.77 15.21 36.60
N ASN A 192 24.13 14.05 36.68
CA ASN A 192 22.85 13.91 37.37
C ASN A 192 22.90 13.29 38.76
N ASP A 193 24.05 12.87 39.27
CA ASP A 193 24.17 12.24 40.62
C ASP A 193 24.61 13.14 41.74
N GLU A 194 24.90 14.44 41.52
CA GLU A 194 25.32 15.34 42.60
C GLU A 194 24.25 16.31 43.17
N ASN A 195 22.99 16.21 42.75
CA ASN A 195 21.96 17.19 43.17
C ASN A 195 20.78 16.60 43.98
N SER A 196 20.85 15.36 44.50
CA SER A 196 19.76 14.73 45.28
C SER A 196 19.99 14.64 46.79
N GLU A 197 21.09 15.24 47.36
CA GLU A 197 21.38 15.14 48.81
C GLU A 197 21.27 16.46 49.62
N LYS A 198 20.55 17.47 49.15
CA LYS A 198 20.38 18.71 49.95
C LYS A 198 18.99 19.27 50.02
N THR A 199 17.96 18.46 50.32
CA THR A 199 16.69 19.00 50.82
C THR A 199 15.96 17.95 51.68
N ASN A 200 16.56 17.63 52.85
CA ASN A 200 15.79 17.06 53.94
C ASN A 200 16.42 17.51 55.26
N ASN A 201 16.15 18.76 55.66
CA ASN A 201 16.15 19.20 57.07
C ASN A 201 15.71 20.67 57.16
N LYS A 202 14.39 20.91 57.24
CA LYS A 202 13.76 21.87 58.17
C LYS A 202 12.26 21.77 58.08
#